data_0163ff2ac6f7a4537b6c03399062eedc
#
_entry.id   0163ff2ac6f7a4537b6c03399062eedc
#
_cell.length_a   1.000
_cell.length_b   1.000
_cell.length_c   1.000
_cell.angle_alpha   90.00
_cell.angle_beta   90.00
_cell.angle_gamma   90.00
#
_symmetry.space_group_name_H-M   'P 1'
#
loop_
_entity.id
_entity.type
_entity.pdbx_description
1 polymer ?
#
loop_
_entity_poly.entity_id
_entity_poly.type
_entity_poly.pdbx_seq_one_letter_code
_entity_poly.pdbx_strand_id
1 'polypeptide(L)'
;FAGFFLLLIYLWTNVQSPISLINEIPGNYLDPLGGNTFQYVLAWFFIAAWTFIDPGFFQRCAAAKTPESARKGILISIVFWAIFDCMTITCALYAVEIIQQEQAALAFPLLALDVLPVGVFGLFMTGIIATLMSTIDSLGLLSAISFGRDMLWRIQSDDTTSNTIPFIRKGLVIVSFLSLVLAYLLPSIVQLFYAIGSVLIPGLILPFLNTIRNHPLPMKGSKAIRWMGLPIVISMSWYIISTINGSSFLGIEPFYPGILSSIGYFNFIQIGNKNADRN
;
A
#
# COMPACT_ATOMS: atom_id res chain seq x y z
N PHE A 1 -12.82 4.85 -13.55
CA PHE A 1 -12.46 4.60 -14.94
C PHE A 1 -13.09 5.63 -15.89
N ALA A 2 -14.42 5.71 -16.00
CA ALA A 2 -15.10 6.59 -16.97
C ALA A 2 -14.67 8.07 -16.86
N GLY A 3 -14.51 8.59 -15.65
CA GLY A 3 -14.06 9.96 -15.42
C GLY A 3 -12.66 10.23 -15.98
N PHE A 4 -11.68 9.36 -15.67
CA PHE A 4 -10.31 9.50 -16.20
C PHE A 4 -10.25 9.27 -17.71
N PHE A 5 -11.05 8.35 -18.24
CA PHE A 5 -11.15 8.13 -19.68
C PHE A 5 -11.67 9.38 -20.41
N LEU A 6 -12.74 9.99 -19.90
CA LEU A 6 -13.25 11.25 -20.44
C LEU A 6 -12.22 12.38 -20.30
N LEU A 7 -11.56 12.49 -19.15
CA LEU A 7 -10.51 13.49 -18.94
C LEU A 7 -9.40 13.36 -20.00
N LEU A 8 -8.91 12.13 -20.26
CA LEU A 8 -7.93 11.89 -21.32
C LEU A 8 -8.40 12.29 -22.71
N ILE A 9 -9.65 11.99 -23.06
CA ILE A 9 -10.20 12.40 -24.36
C ILE A 9 -10.20 13.93 -24.49
N TYR A 10 -10.66 14.64 -23.44
CA TYR A 10 -10.69 16.10 -23.46
C TYR A 10 -9.28 16.71 -23.47
N LEU A 11 -8.33 16.15 -22.74
CA LEU A 11 -6.93 16.55 -22.79
C LEU A 11 -6.34 16.39 -24.19
N TRP A 12 -6.59 15.23 -24.81
CA TRP A 12 -6.09 14.95 -26.16
C TRP A 12 -6.70 15.90 -27.20
N THR A 13 -7.99 16.19 -27.10
CA THR A 13 -8.70 16.99 -28.12
C THR A 13 -8.54 18.49 -27.93
N ASN A 14 -8.39 18.98 -26.71
CA ASN A 14 -8.41 20.42 -26.43
C ASN A 14 -7.06 21.00 -25.98
N VAL A 15 -6.13 20.16 -25.51
CA VAL A 15 -4.80 20.62 -25.10
C VAL A 15 -3.77 20.20 -26.16
N GLN A 16 -3.34 18.94 -26.16
CA GLN A 16 -2.36 18.43 -27.12
C GLN A 16 -2.40 16.89 -27.18
N SER A 17 -1.75 16.34 -28.21
CA SER A 17 -1.63 14.89 -28.32
C SER A 17 -0.66 14.33 -27.26
N PRO A 18 -0.85 13.08 -26.77
CA PRO A 18 0.11 12.46 -25.84
C PRO A 18 1.55 12.39 -26.39
N ILE A 19 1.71 12.32 -27.72
CA ILE A 19 3.03 12.26 -28.38
C ILE A 19 3.72 13.64 -28.31
N SER A 20 2.99 14.73 -28.55
CA SER A 20 3.55 16.08 -28.40
C SER A 20 3.90 16.39 -26.95
N LEU A 21 3.06 15.98 -26.02
CA LEU A 21 3.28 16.11 -24.59
C LEU A 21 4.63 15.51 -24.17
N ILE A 22 4.97 14.29 -24.62
CA ILE A 22 6.22 13.60 -24.29
C ILE A 22 7.45 14.42 -24.76
N ASN A 23 7.33 15.19 -25.84
CA ASN A 23 8.43 16.01 -26.35
C ASN A 23 8.61 17.33 -25.57
N GLU A 24 7.61 17.80 -24.88
CA GLU A 24 7.58 19.08 -24.17
C GLU A 24 7.86 18.95 -22.67
N ILE A 25 7.54 17.77 -22.09
CA ILE A 25 7.79 17.50 -20.67
C ILE A 25 9.29 17.48 -20.36
N PRO A 26 9.73 18.06 -19.24
CA PRO A 26 11.11 17.97 -18.79
C PRO A 26 11.57 16.52 -18.67
N GLY A 27 12.78 16.23 -19.21
CA GLY A 27 13.28 14.86 -19.34
C GLY A 27 13.39 14.04 -18.04
N ASN A 28 13.46 14.71 -16.88
CA ASN A 28 13.44 14.05 -15.57
C ASN A 28 12.13 13.31 -15.26
N TYR A 29 10.99 13.73 -15.85
CA TYR A 29 9.70 13.02 -15.71
C TYR A 29 9.59 11.76 -16.59
N LEU A 30 10.45 11.65 -17.60
CA LEU A 30 10.55 10.49 -18.48
C LEU A 30 11.67 9.52 -18.05
N ASP A 31 12.49 9.92 -17.08
CA ASP A 31 13.49 9.04 -16.49
C ASP A 31 12.80 7.98 -15.61
N PRO A 32 13.03 6.68 -15.86
CA PRO A 32 12.46 5.61 -15.03
C PRO A 32 12.81 5.70 -13.54
N LEU A 33 13.90 6.34 -13.20
CA LEU A 33 14.31 6.56 -11.81
C LEU A 33 13.79 7.91 -11.26
N GLY A 34 13.37 8.84 -12.11
CA GLY A 34 12.86 10.15 -11.70
C GLY A 34 13.84 10.95 -10.84
N GLY A 35 15.15 10.79 -11.06
CA GLY A 35 16.21 11.39 -10.24
C GLY A 35 16.45 10.69 -8.89
N ASN A 36 15.75 9.61 -8.58
CA ASN A 36 15.95 8.82 -7.37
C ASN A 36 17.03 7.74 -7.56
N THR A 37 17.53 7.19 -6.47
CA THR A 37 18.46 6.06 -6.52
C THR A 37 17.72 4.78 -6.93
N PHE A 38 18.42 3.89 -7.64
CA PHE A 38 17.86 2.57 -8.00
C PHE A 38 17.36 1.79 -6.79
N GLN A 39 18.06 1.84 -5.66
CA GLN A 39 17.65 1.16 -4.44
C GLN A 39 16.34 1.74 -3.88
N TYR A 40 16.09 3.04 -3.99
CA TYR A 40 14.83 3.66 -3.57
C TYR A 40 13.66 3.15 -4.44
N VAL A 41 13.82 3.12 -5.75
CA VAL A 41 12.80 2.58 -6.67
C VAL A 41 12.56 1.09 -6.41
N LEU A 42 13.64 0.33 -6.16
CA LEU A 42 13.55 -1.09 -5.84
C LEU A 42 12.88 -1.33 -4.47
N ALA A 43 13.09 -0.45 -3.49
CA ALA A 43 12.34 -0.52 -2.22
C ALA A 43 10.84 -0.34 -2.45
N TRP A 44 10.42 0.61 -3.28
CA TRP A 44 9.02 0.79 -3.68
C TRP A 44 8.44 -0.43 -4.39
N PHE A 45 9.20 -1.06 -5.27
CA PHE A 45 8.80 -2.32 -5.90
C PHE A 45 8.53 -3.42 -4.87
N PHE A 46 9.38 -3.57 -3.87
CA PHE A 46 9.16 -4.53 -2.79
C PHE A 46 8.03 -4.11 -1.83
N ILE A 47 7.82 -2.83 -1.63
CA ILE A 47 6.67 -2.31 -0.86
C ILE A 47 5.36 -2.73 -1.53
N ALA A 48 5.28 -2.83 -2.85
CA ALA A 48 4.12 -3.35 -3.57
C ALA A 48 3.76 -4.81 -3.18
N ALA A 49 4.70 -5.57 -2.60
CA ALA A 49 4.43 -6.88 -2.01
C ALA A 49 3.44 -6.84 -0.82
N TRP A 50 3.08 -5.64 -0.32
CA TRP A 50 1.94 -5.43 0.57
C TRP A 50 0.68 -6.16 0.11
N THR A 51 0.42 -6.18 -1.19
CA THR A 51 -0.74 -6.87 -1.78
C THR A 51 -0.87 -8.32 -1.34
N PHE A 52 0.25 -9.03 -1.13
CA PHE A 52 0.23 -10.42 -0.67
C PHE A 52 -0.15 -10.59 0.80
N ILE A 53 0.14 -9.61 1.63
CA ILE A 53 -0.13 -9.65 3.08
C ILE A 53 -1.38 -8.87 3.47
N ASP A 54 -2.02 -8.17 2.52
CA ASP A 54 -3.24 -7.42 2.76
C ASP A 54 -4.43 -8.34 3.02
N PRO A 55 -5.07 -8.23 4.20
CA PRO A 55 -6.20 -9.09 4.56
C PRO A 55 -7.40 -8.93 3.61
N GLY A 56 -7.59 -7.76 3.00
CA GLY A 56 -8.69 -7.49 2.07
C GLY A 56 -8.55 -8.29 0.78
N PHE A 57 -7.35 -8.40 0.21
CA PHE A 57 -7.10 -9.26 -0.94
C PHE A 57 -7.28 -10.73 -0.61
N PHE A 58 -6.73 -11.17 0.53
CA PHE A 58 -6.88 -12.55 0.97
C PHE A 58 -8.35 -12.95 1.19
N GLN A 59 -9.14 -12.11 1.84
CA GLN A 59 -10.57 -12.35 2.06
C GLN A 59 -11.34 -12.48 0.74
N ARG A 60 -11.05 -11.64 -0.25
CA ARG A 60 -11.68 -11.71 -1.58
C ARG A 60 -11.35 -13.00 -2.31
N CYS A 61 -10.08 -13.45 -2.23
CA CYS A 61 -9.68 -14.74 -2.78
C CYS A 61 -10.36 -15.91 -2.07
N ALA A 62 -10.45 -15.86 -0.73
CA ALA A 62 -11.09 -16.89 0.08
C ALA A 62 -12.62 -16.96 -0.13
N ALA A 63 -13.27 -15.84 -0.48
CA ALA A 63 -14.70 -15.79 -0.77
C ALA A 63 -15.07 -16.33 -2.17
N ALA A 64 -14.11 -16.59 -3.03
CA ALA A 64 -14.38 -17.13 -4.37
C ALA A 64 -14.91 -18.59 -4.30
N LYS A 65 -15.82 -18.93 -5.20
CA LYS A 65 -16.43 -20.29 -5.25
C LYS A 65 -15.40 -21.39 -5.54
N THR A 66 -14.40 -21.10 -6.36
CA THR A 66 -13.33 -22.05 -6.71
C THR A 66 -11.98 -21.33 -6.80
N PRO A 67 -10.86 -22.04 -6.62
CA PRO A 67 -9.52 -21.48 -6.81
C PRO A 67 -9.32 -20.89 -8.21
N GLU A 68 -9.90 -21.51 -9.24
CA GLU A 68 -9.83 -21.04 -10.64
C GLU A 68 -10.55 -19.71 -10.80
N SER A 69 -11.69 -19.53 -10.14
CA SER A 69 -12.44 -18.26 -10.15
C SER A 69 -11.63 -17.15 -9.45
N ALA A 70 -10.99 -17.45 -8.31
CA ALA A 70 -10.09 -16.52 -7.64
C ALA A 70 -8.94 -16.10 -8.56
N ARG A 71 -8.25 -17.08 -9.17
CA ARG A 71 -7.13 -16.83 -10.08
C ARG A 71 -7.54 -15.97 -11.28
N LYS A 72 -8.65 -16.30 -11.93
CA LYS A 72 -9.17 -15.52 -13.08
C LYS A 72 -9.53 -14.09 -12.64
N GLY A 73 -10.17 -13.93 -11.49
CA GLY A 73 -10.52 -12.63 -10.94
C GLY A 73 -9.28 -11.75 -10.72
N ILE A 74 -8.21 -12.30 -10.12
CA ILE A 74 -6.95 -11.57 -9.92
C ILE A 74 -6.32 -11.17 -11.26
N LEU A 75 -6.23 -12.08 -12.23
CA LEU A 75 -5.63 -11.79 -13.54
C LEU A 75 -6.40 -10.68 -14.29
N ILE A 76 -7.72 -10.74 -14.26
CA ILE A 76 -8.57 -9.68 -14.83
C ILE A 76 -8.35 -8.36 -14.12
N SER A 77 -8.28 -8.37 -12.77
CA SER A 77 -8.02 -7.17 -11.97
C SER A 77 -6.67 -6.54 -12.30
N ILE A 78 -5.62 -7.33 -12.51
CA ILE A 78 -4.30 -6.84 -12.90
C ILE A 78 -4.35 -6.08 -14.22
N VAL A 79 -5.08 -6.61 -15.22
CA VAL A 79 -5.25 -5.94 -16.53
C VAL A 79 -5.99 -4.61 -16.36
N PHE A 80 -7.09 -4.60 -15.60
CA PHE A 80 -7.81 -3.35 -15.32
C PHE A 80 -6.98 -2.33 -14.55
N TRP A 81 -6.17 -2.77 -13.59
CA TRP A 81 -5.25 -1.89 -12.86
C TRP A 81 -4.21 -1.30 -13.79
N ALA A 82 -3.56 -2.11 -14.63
CA ALA A 82 -2.58 -1.62 -15.58
C ALA A 82 -3.16 -0.55 -16.53
N ILE A 83 -4.39 -0.78 -17.05
CA ILE A 83 -5.07 0.22 -17.88
C ILE A 83 -5.34 1.50 -17.08
N PHE A 84 -5.82 1.38 -15.85
CA PHE A 84 -6.11 2.54 -15.01
C PHE A 84 -4.85 3.32 -14.66
N ASP A 85 -3.75 2.63 -14.32
CA ASP A 85 -2.46 3.26 -14.02
C ASP A 85 -1.92 4.01 -15.25
N CYS A 86 -2.00 3.41 -16.44
CA CYS A 86 -1.64 4.11 -17.68
C CYS A 86 -2.47 5.38 -17.89
N MET A 87 -3.78 5.33 -17.63
CA MET A 87 -4.65 6.50 -17.76
C MET A 87 -4.28 7.60 -16.74
N THR A 88 -4.10 7.22 -15.46
CA THR A 88 -3.78 8.19 -14.40
C THR A 88 -2.39 8.78 -14.54
N ILE A 89 -1.39 7.98 -14.93
CA ILE A 89 -0.04 8.46 -15.23
C ILE A 89 -0.06 9.45 -16.39
N THR A 90 -0.77 9.14 -17.47
CA THR A 90 -0.90 10.06 -18.60
C THR A 90 -1.56 11.37 -18.18
N CYS A 91 -2.66 11.32 -17.41
CA CYS A 91 -3.27 12.53 -16.85
C CYS A 91 -2.31 13.30 -15.94
N ALA A 92 -1.49 12.62 -15.15
CA ALA A 92 -0.50 13.24 -14.28
C ALA A 92 0.58 13.98 -15.07
N LEU A 93 1.00 13.43 -16.21
CA LEU A 93 1.97 14.09 -17.10
C LEU A 93 1.40 15.40 -17.67
N TYR A 94 0.12 15.44 -18.07
CA TYR A 94 -0.55 16.70 -18.45
C TYR A 94 -0.63 17.69 -17.27
N ALA A 95 -0.88 17.17 -16.06
CA ALA A 95 -0.95 18.02 -14.88
C ALA A 95 0.38 18.70 -14.54
N VAL A 96 1.52 18.04 -14.83
CA VAL A 96 2.85 18.67 -14.65
C VAL A 96 3.01 19.95 -15.43
N GLU A 97 2.44 20.03 -16.63
CA GLU A 97 2.53 21.20 -17.49
C GLU A 97 1.54 22.30 -17.08
N ILE A 98 0.32 21.92 -16.65
CA ILE A 98 -0.79 22.84 -16.45
C ILE A 98 -0.87 23.32 -15.00
N ILE A 99 -0.54 22.47 -14.03
CA ILE A 99 -0.78 22.71 -12.60
C ILE A 99 0.52 23.10 -11.88
N GLN A 100 0.45 24.10 -11.01
CA GLN A 100 1.59 24.51 -10.18
C GLN A 100 1.98 23.40 -9.20
N GLN A 101 3.28 23.17 -9.00
CA GLN A 101 3.81 22.12 -8.11
C GLN A 101 3.31 22.21 -6.66
N GLU A 102 3.05 23.40 -6.18
CA GLU A 102 2.51 23.64 -4.82
C GLU A 102 1.10 23.04 -4.63
N GLN A 103 0.38 22.78 -5.71
CA GLN A 103 -0.97 22.23 -5.74
C GLN A 103 -1.02 20.75 -6.16
N ALA A 104 0.11 20.05 -6.16
CA ALA A 104 0.21 18.67 -6.64
C ALA A 104 -0.80 17.71 -5.98
N ALA A 105 -1.16 17.91 -4.71
CA ALA A 105 -2.17 17.11 -4.01
C ALA A 105 -3.58 17.24 -4.63
N LEU A 106 -3.86 18.33 -5.31
CA LEU A 106 -5.14 18.61 -5.99
C LEU A 106 -5.01 18.54 -7.52
N ALA A 107 -3.92 17.98 -8.04
CA ALA A 107 -3.61 18.00 -9.47
C ALA A 107 -4.77 17.49 -10.34
N PHE A 108 -5.34 16.33 -10.03
CA PHE A 108 -6.46 15.78 -10.82
C PHE A 108 -7.76 16.59 -10.74
N PRO A 109 -8.24 17.03 -9.57
CA PRO A 109 -9.38 17.94 -9.48
C PRO A 109 -9.18 19.26 -10.24
N LEU A 110 -8.00 19.87 -10.12
CA LEU A 110 -7.68 21.15 -10.78
C LEU A 110 -7.56 20.97 -12.30
N LEU A 111 -6.86 19.94 -12.76
CA LEU A 111 -6.78 19.60 -14.18
C LEU A 111 -8.16 19.35 -14.79
N ALA A 112 -9.01 18.62 -14.08
CA ALA A 112 -10.37 18.36 -14.53
C ALA A 112 -11.25 19.62 -14.56
N LEU A 113 -11.07 20.53 -13.59
CA LEU A 113 -11.77 21.82 -13.53
C LEU A 113 -11.42 22.70 -14.73
N ASP A 114 -10.16 22.69 -15.15
CA ASP A 114 -9.61 23.53 -16.21
C ASP A 114 -10.06 23.04 -17.62
N VAL A 115 -10.14 21.71 -17.79
CA VAL A 115 -10.30 21.09 -19.11
C VAL A 115 -11.74 20.61 -19.39
N LEU A 116 -12.46 20.14 -18.36
CA LEU A 116 -13.76 19.50 -18.56
C LEU A 116 -14.93 20.47 -18.52
N PRO A 117 -15.94 20.29 -19.38
CA PRO A 117 -17.20 21.03 -19.25
C PRO A 117 -17.91 20.67 -17.94
N VAL A 118 -18.70 21.61 -17.40
CA VAL A 118 -19.31 21.55 -16.06
C VAL A 118 -19.98 20.19 -15.74
N GLY A 119 -20.76 19.63 -16.64
CA GLY A 119 -21.43 18.35 -16.40
C GLY A 119 -20.48 17.16 -16.32
N VAL A 120 -19.45 17.14 -17.16
CA VAL A 120 -18.41 16.07 -17.17
C VAL A 120 -17.49 16.22 -15.96
N PHE A 121 -17.16 17.44 -15.57
CA PHE A 121 -16.43 17.72 -14.33
C PHE A 121 -17.18 17.21 -13.10
N GLY A 122 -18.51 17.44 -13.01
CA GLY A 122 -19.34 16.91 -11.93
C GLY A 122 -19.31 15.39 -11.87
N LEU A 123 -19.38 14.71 -13.02
CA LEU A 123 -19.27 13.25 -13.11
C LEU A 123 -17.87 12.77 -12.65
N PHE A 124 -16.80 13.45 -13.06
CA PHE A 124 -15.44 13.14 -12.66
C PHE A 124 -15.26 13.28 -11.14
N MET A 125 -15.70 14.39 -10.56
CA MET A 125 -15.62 14.62 -9.10
C MET A 125 -16.45 13.62 -8.31
N THR A 126 -17.64 13.27 -8.79
CA THR A 126 -18.44 12.19 -8.18
C THR A 126 -17.70 10.87 -8.19
N GLY A 127 -17.00 10.54 -9.27
CA GLY A 127 -16.17 9.34 -9.38
C GLY A 127 -15.00 9.33 -8.37
N ILE A 128 -14.30 10.46 -8.21
CA ILE A 128 -13.22 10.59 -7.21
C ILE A 128 -13.79 10.41 -5.79
N ILE A 129 -14.86 11.12 -5.45
CA ILE A 129 -15.49 11.03 -4.12
C ILE A 129 -15.96 9.61 -3.85
N ALA A 130 -16.61 8.95 -4.80
CA ALA A 130 -17.06 7.57 -4.66
C ALA A 130 -15.89 6.59 -4.42
N THR A 131 -14.76 6.80 -5.09
CA THR A 131 -13.54 6.00 -4.89
C THR A 131 -12.97 6.18 -3.48
N LEU A 132 -12.90 7.43 -3.00
CA LEU A 132 -12.45 7.74 -1.63
C LEU A 132 -13.38 7.09 -0.59
N MET A 133 -14.70 7.23 -0.74
CA MET A 133 -15.68 6.63 0.18
C MET A 133 -15.56 5.10 0.20
N SER A 134 -15.50 4.45 -0.95
CA SER A 134 -15.34 2.98 -1.05
C SER A 134 -14.06 2.48 -0.37
N THR A 135 -12.96 3.23 -0.48
CA THR A 135 -11.68 2.88 0.16
C THR A 135 -11.75 3.06 1.67
N ILE A 136 -12.31 4.17 2.15
CA ILE A 136 -12.48 4.45 3.58
C ILE A 136 -13.37 3.38 4.23
N ASP A 137 -14.50 3.03 3.61
CA ASP A 137 -15.41 2.00 4.12
C ASP A 137 -14.73 0.64 4.23
N SER A 138 -14.03 0.22 3.17
CA SER A 138 -13.38 -1.10 3.13
C SER A 138 -12.23 -1.20 4.13
N LEU A 139 -11.31 -0.25 4.15
CA LEU A 139 -10.17 -0.24 5.05
C LEU A 139 -10.57 0.07 6.49
N GLY A 140 -11.55 0.97 6.68
CA GLY A 140 -12.11 1.29 8.00
C GLY A 140 -12.75 0.08 8.65
N LEU A 141 -13.61 -0.66 7.92
CA LEU A 141 -14.23 -1.88 8.43
C LEU A 141 -13.19 -2.97 8.74
N LEU A 142 -12.22 -3.18 7.85
CA LEU A 142 -11.17 -4.18 8.04
C LEU A 142 -10.33 -3.88 9.28
N SER A 143 -9.91 -2.63 9.45
CA SER A 143 -9.16 -2.16 10.61
C SER A 143 -10.00 -2.24 11.90
N ALA A 144 -11.30 -1.91 11.82
CA ALA A 144 -12.24 -2.02 12.94
C ALA A 144 -12.44 -3.48 13.39
N ILE A 145 -12.50 -4.43 12.46
CA ILE A 145 -12.57 -5.86 12.75
C ILE A 145 -11.28 -6.32 13.44
N SER A 146 -10.13 -5.97 12.88
CA SER A 146 -8.82 -6.35 13.44
C SER A 146 -8.63 -5.78 14.85
N PHE A 147 -8.91 -4.50 15.05
CA PHE A 147 -8.75 -3.87 16.35
C PHE A 147 -9.85 -4.26 17.34
N GLY A 148 -11.12 -4.21 16.89
CA GLY A 148 -12.27 -4.46 17.76
C GLY A 148 -12.46 -5.93 18.13
N ARG A 149 -12.46 -6.82 17.12
CA ARG A 149 -12.69 -8.25 17.31
C ARG A 149 -11.42 -8.98 17.72
N ASP A 150 -10.29 -8.77 16.98
CA ASP A 150 -9.12 -9.61 17.16
C ASP A 150 -8.26 -9.15 18.35
N MET A 151 -8.39 -7.89 18.80
CA MET A 151 -7.68 -7.37 19.97
C MET A 151 -8.64 -7.13 21.15
N LEU A 152 -9.56 -6.16 21.08
CA LEU A 152 -10.36 -5.74 22.22
C LEU A 152 -11.26 -6.86 22.76
N TRP A 153 -11.97 -7.55 21.87
CA TRP A 153 -12.84 -8.66 22.28
C TRP A 153 -12.05 -9.80 22.93
N ARG A 154 -10.93 -10.19 22.37
CA ARG A 154 -10.09 -11.27 22.93
C ARG A 154 -9.48 -10.94 24.29
N ILE A 155 -9.24 -9.66 24.56
CA ILE A 155 -8.71 -9.21 25.87
C ILE A 155 -9.82 -9.12 26.93
N GLN A 156 -11.04 -8.74 26.53
CA GLN A 156 -12.13 -8.42 27.45
C GLN A 156 -13.16 -9.54 27.61
N SER A 157 -13.17 -10.53 26.74
CA SER A 157 -14.19 -11.59 26.75
C SER A 157 -13.56 -12.97 26.91
N ASP A 158 -13.91 -13.67 27.98
CA ASP A 158 -13.58 -15.08 28.20
C ASP A 158 -14.54 -16.02 27.45
N ASP A 159 -15.67 -15.50 26.95
CA ASP A 159 -16.72 -16.28 26.31
C ASP A 159 -16.64 -16.16 24.78
N THR A 160 -16.37 -17.28 24.10
CA THR A 160 -16.28 -17.39 22.64
C THR A 160 -17.63 -17.23 21.91
N THR A 161 -18.75 -17.24 22.64
CA THR A 161 -20.12 -17.12 22.11
C THR A 161 -20.63 -15.68 22.15
N SER A 162 -19.93 -14.75 22.78
CA SER A 162 -20.37 -13.38 22.95
C SER A 162 -20.43 -12.61 21.62
N ASN A 163 -21.37 -11.66 21.54
CA ASN A 163 -21.54 -10.82 20.35
C ASN A 163 -20.34 -9.89 20.13
N THR A 164 -19.67 -10.00 18.99
CA THR A 164 -18.48 -9.21 18.64
C THR A 164 -18.79 -7.82 18.06
N ILE A 165 -20.05 -7.57 17.65
CA ILE A 165 -20.46 -6.32 16.99
C ILE A 165 -20.16 -5.06 17.83
N PRO A 166 -20.44 -5.02 19.15
CA PRO A 166 -20.13 -3.85 19.96
C PRO A 166 -18.64 -3.51 19.99
N PHE A 167 -17.78 -4.54 19.98
CA PHE A 167 -16.32 -4.37 19.96
C PHE A 167 -15.83 -3.84 18.62
N ILE A 168 -16.40 -4.32 17.50
CA ILE A 168 -16.09 -3.80 16.16
C ILE A 168 -16.50 -2.33 16.05
N ARG A 169 -17.66 -1.93 16.59
CA ARG A 169 -18.07 -0.52 16.61
C ARG A 169 -17.12 0.36 17.42
N LYS A 170 -16.67 -0.10 18.59
CA LYS A 170 -15.63 0.59 19.38
C LYS A 170 -14.31 0.67 18.60
N GLY A 171 -13.93 -0.43 17.95
CA GLY A 171 -12.75 -0.48 17.07
C GLY A 171 -12.82 0.56 15.95
N LEU A 172 -13.99 0.71 15.30
CA LEU A 172 -14.20 1.69 14.24
C LEU A 172 -13.97 3.13 14.73
N VAL A 173 -14.52 3.49 15.89
CA VAL A 173 -14.34 4.83 16.48
C VAL A 173 -12.86 5.10 16.77
N ILE A 174 -12.17 4.13 17.39
CA ILE A 174 -10.76 4.28 17.75
C ILE A 174 -9.89 4.40 16.49
N VAL A 175 -10.11 3.52 15.51
CA VAL A 175 -9.33 3.55 14.25
C VAL A 175 -9.60 4.84 13.48
N SER A 176 -10.85 5.32 13.42
CA SER A 176 -11.16 6.60 12.76
C SER A 176 -10.44 7.77 13.44
N PHE A 177 -10.43 7.82 14.77
CA PHE A 177 -9.69 8.84 15.51
C PHE A 177 -8.18 8.76 15.24
N LEU A 178 -7.59 7.56 15.28
CA LEU A 178 -6.17 7.36 14.97
C LEU A 178 -5.84 7.76 13.55
N SER A 179 -6.71 7.47 12.59
CA SER A 179 -6.53 7.86 11.18
C SER A 179 -6.52 9.38 11.00
N LEU A 180 -7.38 10.11 11.72
CA LEU A 180 -7.40 11.58 11.71
C LEU A 180 -6.10 12.16 12.31
N VAL A 181 -5.62 11.60 13.42
CA VAL A 181 -4.35 12.00 14.03
C VAL A 181 -3.18 11.75 13.07
N LEU A 182 -3.13 10.59 12.43
CA LEU A 182 -2.08 10.28 11.45
C LEU A 182 -2.14 11.20 10.23
N ALA A 183 -3.33 11.49 9.72
CA ALA A 183 -3.49 12.41 8.59
C ALA A 183 -3.03 13.84 8.93
N TYR A 184 -3.21 14.26 10.18
CA TYR A 184 -2.71 15.55 10.65
C TYR A 184 -1.18 15.59 10.83
N LEU A 185 -0.60 14.51 11.37
CA LEU A 185 0.85 14.42 11.62
C LEU A 185 1.67 14.15 10.35
N LEU A 186 1.10 13.41 9.41
CA LEU A 186 1.76 12.97 8.17
C LEU A 186 0.88 13.32 6.96
N PRO A 187 0.89 14.58 6.54
CA PRO A 187 0.01 15.06 5.45
C PRO A 187 0.37 14.48 4.08
N SER A 188 1.59 13.99 3.89
CA SER A 188 2.00 13.35 2.64
C SER A 188 1.65 11.87 2.63
N ILE A 189 0.68 11.49 1.78
CA ILE A 189 0.28 10.09 1.58
C ILE A 189 1.46 9.24 1.10
N VAL A 190 2.28 9.76 0.19
CA VAL A 190 3.45 9.05 -0.35
C VAL A 190 4.45 8.74 0.76
N GLN A 191 4.76 9.73 1.61
CA GLN A 191 5.66 9.52 2.76
C GLN A 191 5.08 8.52 3.76
N LEU A 192 3.77 8.57 4.03
CA LEU A 192 3.10 7.64 4.92
C LEU A 192 3.18 6.20 4.38
N PHE A 193 2.87 5.98 3.12
CA PHE A 193 2.99 4.66 2.48
C PHE A 193 4.43 4.14 2.48
N TYR A 194 5.38 5.01 2.19
CA TYR A 194 6.80 4.66 2.23
C TYR A 194 7.25 4.27 3.64
N ALA A 195 6.92 5.08 4.64
CA ALA A 195 7.28 4.82 6.04
C ALA A 195 6.70 3.48 6.54
N ILE A 196 5.39 3.29 6.38
CA ILE A 196 4.70 2.07 6.82
C ILE A 196 5.20 0.86 6.01
N GLY A 197 5.31 0.99 4.69
CA GLY A 197 5.73 -0.10 3.82
C GLY A 197 7.17 -0.54 4.06
N SER A 198 8.11 0.40 4.15
CA SER A 198 9.51 0.08 4.39
C SER A 198 9.78 -0.50 5.78
N VAL A 199 8.91 -0.21 6.77
CA VAL A 199 9.05 -0.69 8.14
C VAL A 199 8.33 -2.03 8.36
N LEU A 200 7.08 -2.17 7.92
CA LEU A 200 6.27 -3.34 8.26
C LEU A 200 6.49 -4.53 7.31
N ILE A 201 6.65 -4.27 6.01
CA ILE A 201 6.73 -5.36 5.03
C ILE A 201 7.91 -6.29 5.27
N PRO A 202 9.13 -5.83 5.60
CA PRO A 202 10.24 -6.72 5.90
C PRO A 202 9.96 -7.73 7.01
N GLY A 203 9.16 -7.34 8.01
CA GLY A 203 8.78 -8.23 9.10
C GLY A 203 7.63 -9.18 8.80
N LEU A 204 6.78 -8.85 7.83
CA LEU A 204 5.55 -9.60 7.55
C LEU A 204 5.66 -10.53 6.35
N ILE A 205 6.40 -10.14 5.30
CA ILE A 205 6.40 -10.85 4.02
C ILE A 205 6.97 -12.27 4.10
N LEU A 206 8.11 -12.46 4.75
CA LEU A 206 8.72 -13.80 4.86
C LEU A 206 7.95 -14.75 5.79
N PRO A 207 7.48 -14.33 6.99
CA PRO A 207 6.54 -15.11 7.78
C PRO A 207 5.29 -15.52 7.00
N PHE A 208 4.70 -14.59 6.23
CA PHE A 208 3.55 -14.91 5.39
C PHE A 208 3.89 -15.93 4.30
N LEU A 209 4.97 -15.72 3.53
CA LEU A 209 5.42 -16.66 2.51
C LEU A 209 5.73 -18.04 3.08
N ASN A 210 6.20 -18.12 4.33
CA ASN A 210 6.40 -19.40 5.00
C ASN A 210 5.09 -20.18 5.19
N THR A 211 3.95 -19.50 5.41
CA THR A 211 2.65 -20.19 5.62
C THR A 211 2.14 -20.90 4.37
N ILE A 212 2.51 -20.42 3.18
CA ILE A 212 2.07 -20.98 1.89
C ILE A 212 3.06 -22.00 1.31
N ARG A 213 4.17 -22.29 2.01
CA ARG A 213 5.12 -23.32 1.58
C ARG A 213 4.56 -24.73 1.80
N ASN A 214 4.97 -25.67 0.95
CA ASN A 214 4.62 -27.08 1.10
C ASN A 214 5.07 -27.68 2.46
N HIS A 215 6.22 -27.24 2.97
CA HIS A 215 6.77 -27.60 4.26
C HIS A 215 7.06 -26.33 5.08
N PRO A 216 6.04 -25.75 5.74
CA PRO A 216 6.23 -24.54 6.53
C PRO A 216 7.07 -24.82 7.78
N LEU A 217 7.98 -23.91 8.09
CA LEU A 217 8.69 -23.96 9.36
C LEU A 217 7.71 -23.73 10.53
N PRO A 218 7.82 -24.47 11.63
CA PRO A 218 6.92 -24.31 12.76
C PRO A 218 7.11 -22.93 13.42
N MET A 219 6.06 -22.13 13.31
CA MET A 219 6.02 -20.77 13.85
C MET A 219 4.97 -20.69 14.96
N LYS A 220 5.40 -20.86 16.21
CA LYS A 220 4.50 -20.75 17.36
C LYS A 220 5.07 -19.78 18.41
N GLY A 221 4.18 -18.99 19.04
CA GLY A 221 4.48 -18.16 20.18
C GLY A 221 5.64 -17.18 19.93
N SER A 222 6.63 -17.21 20.81
CA SER A 222 7.74 -16.25 20.81
C SER A 222 8.64 -16.31 19.57
N LYS A 223 8.69 -17.43 18.85
CA LYS A 223 9.46 -17.53 17.59
C LYS A 223 8.80 -16.68 16.49
N ALA A 224 7.47 -16.74 16.37
CA ALA A 224 6.72 -15.92 15.41
C ALA A 224 6.86 -14.42 15.72
N ILE A 225 6.67 -14.05 16.99
CA ILE A 225 6.80 -12.64 17.44
C ILE A 225 8.20 -12.11 17.13
N ARG A 226 9.25 -12.87 17.40
CA ARG A 226 10.63 -12.43 17.12
C ARG A 226 10.92 -12.31 15.64
N TRP A 227 10.42 -13.24 14.81
CA TRP A 227 10.65 -13.16 13.36
C TRP A 227 9.94 -11.97 12.73
N MET A 228 8.75 -11.62 13.20
CA MET A 228 8.02 -10.44 12.72
C MET A 228 8.57 -9.16 13.36
N GLY A 229 8.78 -9.15 14.66
CA GLY A 229 9.12 -7.96 15.43
C GLY A 229 10.55 -7.46 15.21
N LEU A 230 11.55 -8.36 15.14
CA LEU A 230 12.94 -7.96 14.98
C LEU A 230 13.18 -7.14 13.69
N PRO A 231 12.73 -7.58 12.51
CA PRO A 231 12.88 -6.78 11.28
C PRO A 231 12.14 -5.44 11.34
N ILE A 232 10.94 -5.41 11.95
CA ILE A 232 10.17 -4.17 12.12
C ILE A 232 10.94 -3.17 12.99
N VAL A 233 11.48 -3.62 14.12
CA VAL A 233 12.28 -2.75 15.02
C VAL A 233 13.54 -2.24 14.32
N ILE A 234 14.24 -3.08 13.57
CA ILE A 234 15.42 -2.69 12.81
C ILE A 234 15.07 -1.65 11.74
N SER A 235 14.06 -1.92 10.91
CA SER A 235 13.62 -0.97 9.87
C SER A 235 13.13 0.35 10.48
N MET A 236 12.37 0.29 11.58
CA MET A 236 11.86 1.48 12.27
C MET A 236 13.01 2.33 12.82
N SER A 237 13.97 1.71 13.48
CA SER A 237 15.15 2.41 14.00
C SER A 237 15.94 3.08 12.87
N TRP A 238 16.13 2.35 11.77
CA TRP A 238 16.79 2.88 10.57
C TRP A 238 16.03 4.04 9.95
N TYR A 239 14.70 3.94 9.83
CA TYR A 239 13.83 5.00 9.33
C TYR A 239 13.91 6.27 10.20
N ILE A 240 13.86 6.11 11.52
CA ILE A 240 13.97 7.25 12.45
C ILE A 240 15.34 7.94 12.32
N ILE A 241 16.42 7.17 12.28
CA ILE A 241 17.77 7.74 12.12
C ILE A 241 17.89 8.45 10.76
N SER A 242 17.38 7.86 9.69
CA SER A 242 17.36 8.48 8.36
C SER A 242 16.58 9.80 8.34
N THR A 243 15.43 9.84 9.00
CA THR A 243 14.59 11.04 9.10
C THR A 243 15.30 12.15 9.90
N ILE A 244 15.97 11.82 11.00
CA ILE A 244 16.73 12.78 11.81
C ILE A 244 17.92 13.33 11.01
N ASN A 245 18.60 12.50 10.22
CA ASN A 245 19.74 12.91 9.40
C ASN A 245 19.35 13.65 8.11
N GLY A 246 18.07 13.68 7.75
CA GLY A 246 17.57 14.28 6.50
C GLY A 246 17.99 13.52 5.22
N SER A 247 18.55 12.33 5.36
CA SER A 247 18.97 11.46 4.25
C SER A 247 19.00 10.00 4.69
N SER A 248 18.98 9.06 3.72
CA SER A 248 19.07 7.62 4.03
C SER A 248 20.33 7.31 4.85
N PHE A 249 20.18 6.74 6.03
CA PHE A 249 21.29 6.41 6.90
C PHE A 249 22.25 5.44 6.20
N LEU A 250 23.53 5.79 6.17
CA LEU A 250 24.59 5.10 5.39
C LEU A 250 24.26 4.95 3.90
N GLY A 251 23.39 5.78 3.35
CA GLY A 251 22.96 5.68 1.96
C GLY A 251 22.08 4.44 1.68
N ILE A 252 21.53 3.77 2.72
CA ILE A 252 20.72 2.54 2.58
C ILE A 252 19.29 2.84 3.03
N GLU A 253 18.32 2.43 2.21
CA GLU A 253 16.90 2.59 2.53
C GLU A 253 16.45 1.67 3.69
N PRO A 254 15.52 2.10 4.57
CA PRO A 254 15.09 1.37 5.78
C PRO A 254 14.58 -0.05 5.51
N PHE A 255 14.05 -0.30 4.33
CA PHE A 255 13.56 -1.61 3.90
C PHE A 255 14.65 -2.69 3.94
N TYR A 256 15.87 -2.38 3.50
CA TYR A 256 16.92 -3.38 3.28
C TYR A 256 17.47 -4.00 4.57
N PRO A 257 17.84 -3.24 5.61
CA PRO A 257 18.29 -3.85 6.86
C PRO A 257 17.20 -4.69 7.53
N GLY A 258 15.93 -4.29 7.37
CA GLY A 258 14.79 -5.08 7.83
C GLY A 258 14.68 -6.41 7.13
N ILE A 259 14.64 -6.42 5.78
CA ILE A 259 14.48 -7.68 5.03
C ILE A 259 15.68 -8.61 5.20
N LEU A 260 16.90 -8.08 5.28
CA LEU A 260 18.10 -8.85 5.55
C LEU A 260 18.05 -9.51 6.94
N SER A 261 17.57 -8.80 7.96
CA SER A 261 17.38 -9.38 9.29
C SER A 261 16.30 -10.46 9.31
N SER A 262 15.23 -10.29 8.53
CA SER A 262 14.17 -11.29 8.37
C SER A 262 14.68 -12.58 7.71
N ILE A 263 15.49 -12.44 6.66
CA ILE A 263 16.16 -13.57 5.97
C ILE A 263 17.17 -14.26 6.92
N GLY A 264 17.95 -13.48 7.64
CA GLY A 264 18.91 -14.01 8.62
C GLY A 264 18.23 -14.85 9.70
N TYR A 265 17.13 -14.36 10.26
CA TYR A 265 16.35 -15.08 11.26
C TYR A 265 15.67 -16.34 10.68
N PHE A 266 15.17 -16.28 9.44
CA PHE A 266 14.65 -17.44 8.74
C PHE A 266 15.69 -18.56 8.62
N ASN A 267 16.89 -18.23 8.16
CA ASN A 267 17.99 -19.19 8.03
C ASN A 267 18.40 -19.77 9.39
N PHE A 268 18.44 -18.95 10.43
CA PHE A 268 18.74 -19.38 11.80
C PHE A 268 17.73 -20.44 12.30
N ILE A 269 16.43 -20.22 12.10
CA ILE A 269 15.39 -21.20 12.46
C ILE A 269 15.56 -22.48 11.65
N GLN A 270 15.82 -22.37 10.35
CA GLN A 270 15.96 -23.54 9.47
C GLN A 270 17.15 -24.43 9.87
N ILE A 271 18.28 -23.82 10.22
CA ILE A 271 19.46 -24.56 10.71
C ILE A 271 19.17 -25.22 12.06
N GLY A 272 18.51 -24.50 12.96
CA GLY A 272 18.14 -25.03 14.28
C GLY A 272 17.21 -26.25 14.19
N ASN A 273 16.25 -26.24 13.29
CA ASN A 273 15.35 -27.39 13.09
C ASN A 273 16.08 -28.59 12.46
N LYS A 274 16.97 -28.38 11.47
CA LYS A 274 17.77 -29.48 10.89
C LYS A 274 18.68 -30.17 11.89
N ASN A 275 19.19 -29.43 12.88
CA ASN A 275 20.03 -30.01 13.92
C ASN A 275 19.19 -30.77 14.97
N ALA A 276 17.95 -30.33 15.22
CA ALA A 276 17.03 -31.04 16.11
C ALA A 276 16.52 -32.38 15.51
N ASP A 277 16.41 -32.47 14.19
CA ASP A 277 16.02 -33.71 13.48
C ASP A 277 17.17 -34.71 13.35
N ARG A 278 18.40 -34.34 13.64
CA ARG A 278 19.60 -35.17 13.57
C ARG A 278 20.02 -35.80 14.91
N ASN A 279 19.49 -35.26 16.01
CA ASN A 279 19.69 -35.76 17.37
C ASN A 279 18.45 -36.55 17.87
#